data_b352c736e22d9c410caf2c9ddf2aace9
#
_entry.id   b352c736e22d9c410caf2c9ddf2aace9
#
_cell.length_a   1.000
_cell.length_b   1.000
_cell.length_c   1.000
_cell.angle_alpha   90.00
_cell.angle_beta   90.00
_cell.angle_gamma   90.00
#
_symmetry.space_group_name_H-M   'P 1'
#
loop_
_entity.id
_entity.type
_entity.pdbx_description
1 polymer ?
#
loop_
_entity_poly.entity_id
_entity_poly.type
_entity_poly.pdbx_seq_one_letter_code
_entity_poly.pdbx_strand_id
1 'polypeptide(L)'
;MKYVIFREKNMLHPVVFADHTTHSQIKIEDAKPVSAGFVMQDKAGNIKCYGKSDSLNLTPGVNDEEIIKSWLRNCGIYAFLAFD
;
A
#
# COMPACT_ATOMS: atom_id res chain seq x y z
N MET A 1 2.60 -1.93 8.59
CA MET A 1 2.26 -0.61 8.01
C MET A 1 0.96 -0.69 7.25
N LYS A 2 0.36 0.44 7.01
CA LYS A 2 -0.86 0.54 6.19
C LYS A 2 -0.52 0.95 4.77
N TYR A 3 -1.42 0.65 3.85
CA TYR A 3 -1.24 1.09 2.47
C TYR A 3 -2.57 1.39 1.80
N VAL A 4 -2.51 2.19 0.75
CA VAL A 4 -3.61 2.43 -0.17
C VAL A 4 -3.04 2.41 -1.59
N ILE A 5 -3.73 1.73 -2.50
CA ILE A 5 -3.42 1.80 -3.92
C ILE A 5 -4.40 2.80 -4.54
N PHE A 6 -3.87 3.83 -5.17
CA PHE A 6 -4.67 4.84 -5.87
C PHE A 6 -4.59 4.60 -7.38
N ARG A 7 -5.69 4.85 -8.06
CA ARG A 7 -5.69 4.81 -9.52
C ARG A 7 -5.92 6.22 -10.06
N GLU A 8 -5.01 6.63 -10.93
CA GLU A 8 -5.13 7.86 -11.71
C GLU A 8 -5.08 7.48 -13.17
N LYS A 9 -6.20 7.60 -13.87
CA LYS A 9 -6.34 7.11 -15.26
C LYS A 9 -5.99 5.61 -15.30
N ASN A 10 -4.93 5.23 -16.01
CA ASN A 10 -4.49 3.84 -16.11
C ASN A 10 -3.30 3.51 -15.22
N MET A 11 -2.90 4.44 -14.37
CA MET A 11 -1.73 4.25 -13.51
C MET A 11 -2.16 3.94 -12.08
N LEU A 12 -1.43 3.03 -11.44
CA LEU A 12 -1.63 2.66 -10.05
C LEU A 12 -0.48 3.20 -9.21
N HIS A 13 -0.83 3.87 -8.12
CA HIS A 13 0.13 4.52 -7.23
C HIS A 13 -0.02 3.95 -5.82
N PRO A 14 0.91 3.12 -5.35
CA PRO A 14 0.87 2.66 -3.98
C PRO A 14 1.41 3.72 -3.03
N VAL A 15 0.74 3.88 -1.90
CA VAL A 15 1.20 4.73 -0.81
C VAL A 15 1.24 3.88 0.44
N VAL A 16 2.40 3.77 1.07
CA VAL A 16 2.60 3.01 2.30
C VAL A 16 2.90 4.02 3.41
N PHE A 17 2.25 3.85 4.55
CA PHE A 17 2.35 4.85 5.62
C PHE A 17 2.21 4.18 6.99
N ALA A 18 2.53 4.96 8.04
CA ALA A 18 2.57 4.47 9.40
C ALA A 18 1.18 4.12 9.93
N ASP A 19 1.14 3.16 10.86
CA ASP A 19 -0.12 2.62 11.39
C ASP A 19 -0.98 3.65 12.11
N HIS A 20 -0.38 4.69 12.66
CA HIS A 20 -1.13 5.71 13.39
C HIS A 20 -1.91 6.67 12.48
N THR A 21 -1.68 6.61 11.18
CA THR A 21 -2.42 7.43 10.22
C THR A 21 -3.60 6.61 9.70
N THR A 22 -4.78 7.22 9.63
CA THR A 22 -5.96 6.57 9.09
C THR A 22 -5.90 6.51 7.57
N HIS A 23 -6.34 5.41 6.95
CA HIS A 23 -6.32 5.28 5.49
C HIS A 23 -6.99 6.47 4.79
N SER A 24 -8.12 6.95 5.34
CA SER A 24 -8.87 8.05 4.71
C SER A 24 -8.17 9.41 4.80
N GLN A 25 -7.12 9.51 5.61
CA GLN A 25 -6.32 10.74 5.70
C GLN A 25 -5.34 10.87 4.53
N ILE A 26 -5.06 9.76 3.84
CA ILE A 26 -4.16 9.75 2.69
C ILE A 26 -4.98 10.06 1.45
N LYS A 27 -4.60 11.10 0.73
CA LYS A 27 -5.32 11.54 -0.48
C LYS A 27 -4.32 11.93 -1.55
N ILE A 28 -4.65 11.58 -2.78
CA ILE A 28 -3.91 12.01 -3.97
C ILE A 28 -4.92 12.73 -4.87
N GLU A 29 -4.59 13.95 -5.26
CA GLU A 29 -5.46 14.74 -6.13
C GLU A 29 -5.64 14.02 -7.47
N ASP A 30 -6.88 13.98 -7.94
CA ASP A 30 -7.28 13.37 -9.21
C ASP A 30 -7.07 11.85 -9.26
N ALA A 31 -6.94 11.21 -8.10
CA ALA A 31 -6.80 9.75 -8.03
C ALA A 31 -7.87 9.17 -7.10
N LYS A 32 -8.22 7.91 -7.35
CA LYS A 32 -9.22 7.19 -6.56
C LYS A 32 -8.56 6.05 -5.80
N PRO A 33 -8.85 5.87 -4.51
CA PRO A 33 -8.41 4.65 -3.81
C PRO A 33 -9.18 3.45 -4.35
N VAL A 34 -8.46 2.41 -4.77
CA VAL A 34 -9.07 1.20 -5.35
C VAL A 34 -8.84 -0.05 -4.51
N SER A 35 -7.82 -0.06 -3.68
CA SER A 35 -7.60 -1.13 -2.70
C SER A 35 -6.79 -0.59 -1.54
N ALA A 36 -6.90 -1.25 -0.40
CA ALA A 36 -6.22 -0.77 0.81
C ALA A 36 -6.18 -1.88 1.85
N GLY A 37 -5.29 -1.75 2.80
CA GLY A 37 -5.16 -2.69 3.90
C GLY A 37 -3.87 -2.44 4.67
N PHE A 38 -3.27 -3.53 5.10
CA PHE A 38 -2.01 -3.54 5.82
C PHE A 38 -0.97 -4.27 4.99
N VAL A 39 0.29 -3.88 5.16
CA VAL A 39 1.39 -4.50 4.43
C VAL A 39 2.52 -4.79 5.39
N MET A 40 3.16 -5.94 5.21
CA MET A 40 4.34 -6.33 5.97
C MET A 40 5.35 -6.98 5.06
N GLN A 41 6.59 -6.97 5.48
CA GLN A 41 7.67 -7.66 4.80
C GLN A 41 8.22 -8.72 5.76
N ASP A 42 8.32 -9.96 5.31
CA ASP A 42 8.88 -11.02 6.15
C ASP A 42 10.41 -11.01 6.10
N LYS A 43 11.04 -11.94 6.84
CA LYS A 43 12.49 -12.01 6.92
C LYS A 43 13.16 -12.34 5.58
N ALA A 44 12.45 -13.01 4.71
CA ALA A 44 12.94 -13.34 3.37
C ALA A 44 12.73 -12.22 2.37
N GLY A 45 12.09 -11.11 2.78
CA GLY A 45 11.83 -9.98 1.91
C GLY A 45 10.52 -10.07 1.16
N ASN A 46 9.68 -11.05 1.45
CA ASN A 46 8.39 -11.19 0.80
C ASN A 46 7.39 -10.16 1.33
N ILE A 47 6.62 -9.58 0.42
CA ILE A 47 5.59 -8.61 0.75
C ILE A 47 4.27 -9.33 0.94
N LYS A 48 3.58 -9.03 2.03
CA LYS A 48 2.25 -9.56 2.29
C LYS A 48 1.28 -8.43 2.56
N CYS A 49 0.14 -8.46 1.86
CA CYS A 49 -0.96 -7.53 2.08
C CYS A 49 -2.10 -8.29 2.76
N TYR A 50 -2.72 -7.67 3.76
CA TYR A 50 -3.75 -8.33 4.56
C TYR A 50 -4.67 -7.31 5.20
N GLY A 51 -5.71 -7.82 5.88
CA GLY A 51 -6.63 -6.97 6.62
C GLY A 51 -7.58 -6.20 5.71
N LYS A 52 -7.94 -5.00 6.13
CA LYS A 52 -8.85 -4.14 5.38
C LYS A 52 -8.73 -2.70 5.87
N SER A 53 -9.29 -1.77 5.11
CA SER A 53 -9.45 -0.38 5.51
C SER A 53 -10.91 -0.13 5.85
N ASP A 54 -11.22 0.03 7.13
CA ASP A 54 -12.60 0.35 7.55
C ASP A 54 -12.98 1.75 7.09
N SER A 55 -12.07 2.72 7.19
CA SER A 55 -12.39 4.11 6.86
C SER A 55 -12.65 4.33 5.37
N LEU A 56 -12.07 3.51 4.49
CA LEU A 56 -12.31 3.58 3.06
C LEU A 56 -13.26 2.50 2.57
N ASN A 57 -13.58 1.53 3.42
CA ASN A 57 -14.39 0.36 3.06
C ASN A 57 -13.78 -0.39 1.87
N LEU A 58 -12.48 -0.61 1.95
CA LEU A 58 -11.70 -1.29 0.91
C LEU A 58 -10.91 -2.45 1.51
N THR A 59 -10.65 -3.44 0.67
CA THR A 59 -9.85 -4.61 1.03
C THR A 59 -8.64 -4.72 0.09
N PRO A 60 -7.64 -5.55 0.42
CA PRO A 60 -6.52 -5.80 -0.48
C PRO A 60 -6.98 -6.36 -1.82
N GLY A 61 -6.37 -5.88 -2.89
CA GLY A 61 -6.59 -6.40 -4.24
C GLY A 61 -5.62 -7.54 -4.53
N VAL A 62 -5.95 -8.37 -5.52
CA VAL A 62 -5.17 -9.56 -5.84
C VAL A 62 -3.74 -9.25 -6.30
N ASN A 63 -3.51 -8.06 -6.84
CA ASN A 63 -2.19 -7.67 -7.36
C ASN A 63 -1.45 -6.71 -6.46
N ASP A 64 -1.97 -6.39 -5.27
CA ASP A 64 -1.39 -5.35 -4.42
C ASP A 64 0.04 -5.66 -4.00
N GLU A 65 0.32 -6.93 -3.68
CA GLU A 65 1.66 -7.33 -3.26
C GLU A 65 2.68 -7.09 -4.38
N GLU A 66 2.33 -7.44 -5.60
CA GLU A 66 3.21 -7.21 -6.75
C GLU A 66 3.37 -5.72 -7.06
N ILE A 67 2.32 -4.95 -6.94
CA ILE A 67 2.35 -3.51 -7.17
C ILE A 67 3.31 -2.84 -6.17
N ILE A 68 3.17 -3.17 -4.89
CA ILE A 68 4.02 -2.60 -3.85
C ILE A 68 5.46 -3.06 -4.02
N LYS A 69 5.67 -4.33 -4.33
CA LYS A 69 7.00 -4.90 -4.54
C LYS A 69 7.72 -4.20 -5.70
N SER A 70 7.03 -4.00 -6.81
CA SER A 70 7.59 -3.29 -7.96
C SER A 70 7.93 -1.84 -7.63
N TRP A 71 7.03 -1.18 -6.90
CA TRP A 71 7.25 0.21 -6.47
C TRP A 71 8.49 0.32 -5.59
N LEU A 72 8.65 -0.55 -4.61
CA LEU A 72 9.81 -0.56 -3.73
C LEU A 72 11.10 -0.79 -4.51
N ARG A 73 11.07 -1.73 -5.44
CA ARG A 73 12.24 -2.05 -6.26
C ARG A 73 12.69 -0.86 -7.09
N ASN A 74 11.74 -0.14 -7.68
CA ASN A 74 12.03 1.00 -8.53
C ASN A 74 12.47 2.23 -7.75
N CYS A 75 11.99 2.39 -6.52
CA CYS A 75 12.33 3.52 -5.68
C CYS A 75 13.58 3.29 -4.83
N GLY A 76 14.01 2.04 -4.68
CA GLY A 76 15.20 1.72 -3.90
C GLY A 76 15.05 1.91 -2.40
N ILE A 77 13.83 1.91 -1.86
CA ILE A 77 13.60 2.13 -0.43
C ILE A 77 13.12 0.86 0.28
N TYR A 78 13.90 -0.19 0.16
CA TYR A 78 13.56 -1.48 0.76
C TYR A 78 13.51 -1.45 2.28
N ALA A 79 14.41 -0.69 2.90
CA ALA A 79 14.51 -0.61 4.35
C ALA A 79 13.26 -0.03 4.99
N PHE A 80 12.45 0.62 4.22
CA PHE A 80 11.25 1.29 4.66
C PHE A 80 10.23 0.33 5.31
N LEU A 81 10.06 -0.86 4.77
CA LEU A 81 9.16 -1.86 5.36
C LEU A 81 9.85 -2.73 6.41
N ALA A 82 11.15 -2.72 6.47
CA ALA A 82 11.89 -3.56 7.40
C ALA A 82 11.78 -3.10 8.85
N PHE A 83 11.27 -1.93 9.09
CA PHE A 83 11.11 -1.38 10.44
C PHE A 83 9.89 -1.90 11.17
N ASP A 84 8.99 -2.49 10.46
CA ASP A 84 7.78 -3.01 11.05
C ASP A 84 7.92 -4.50 11.34
#